data_c1dc5cfef7509cdd55bf16e517e5e68c
#
_entry.id   c1dc5cfef7509cdd55bf16e517e5e68c
#
_cell.length_a   1.000
_cell.length_b   1.000
_cell.length_c   1.000
_cell.angle_alpha   90.00
_cell.angle_beta   90.00
_cell.angle_gamma   90.00
#
_symmetry.space_group_name_H-M   'P 1'
#
loop_
_entity.id
_entity.type
_entity.pdbx_description
1 polymer ?
#
loop_
_entity_poly.entity_id
_entity_poly.type
_entity_poly.pdbx_seq_one_letter_code
_entity_poly.pdbx_strand_id
1 'polypeptide(L)'
;MRVHLHFPEAASLKGKRAELNRVKAHLRERCGATVAEVAHQDTWQRSTLAVAVTGGSPGRCEDAADNVRRYLDSHFPQGVRVERRVASWNDLESLR
;
A
#
# COMPACT_ATOMS: atom_id res chain seq x y z
N MET A 1 0.55 -6.75 -0.08
CA MET A 1 0.81 -6.03 -1.35
C MET A 1 2.10 -5.25 -1.22
N ARG A 2 2.83 -5.17 -2.29
CA ARG A 2 3.94 -4.22 -2.41
C ARG A 2 3.52 -3.12 -3.36
N VAL A 3 3.52 -1.88 -2.88
CA VAL A 3 2.96 -0.73 -3.59
C VAL A 3 4.09 0.25 -3.90
N HIS A 4 4.28 0.53 -5.19
CA HIS A 4 5.30 1.46 -5.66
C HIS A 4 4.64 2.79 -6.01
N LEU A 5 5.00 3.84 -5.26
CA LEU A 5 4.44 5.17 -5.41
C LEU A 5 5.43 6.12 -6.03
N HIS A 6 4.92 7.09 -6.78
CA HIS A 6 5.69 8.16 -7.37
C HIS A 6 5.06 9.50 -6.97
N PHE A 7 5.90 10.44 -6.52
CA PHE A 7 5.50 11.77 -6.06
C PHE A 7 6.16 12.82 -6.95
N PRO A 8 5.69 13.01 -8.19
CA PRO A 8 6.37 13.89 -9.15
C PRO A 8 6.42 15.35 -8.71
N GLU A 9 5.45 15.78 -7.89
CA GLU A 9 5.36 17.15 -7.38
C GLU A 9 6.17 17.38 -6.11
N ALA A 10 6.75 16.34 -5.51
CA ALA A 10 7.52 16.50 -4.28
C ALA A 10 8.83 17.23 -4.58
N ALA A 11 9.07 18.31 -3.84
CA ALA A 11 10.26 19.14 -3.98
C ALA A 11 11.23 18.96 -2.80
N SER A 12 10.88 18.08 -1.84
CA SER A 12 11.70 17.84 -0.65
C SER A 12 11.29 16.54 0.02
N LEU A 13 12.15 16.02 0.87
CA LEU A 13 11.82 14.88 1.72
C LEU A 13 10.66 15.19 2.68
N LYS A 14 10.64 16.40 3.22
CA LYS A 14 9.57 16.85 4.11
C LYS A 14 8.21 16.84 3.41
N GLY A 15 8.15 17.35 2.17
CA GLY A 15 6.92 17.35 1.37
C GLY A 15 6.45 15.95 1.04
N LYS A 16 7.35 15.06 0.64
CA LYS A 16 7.04 13.65 0.41
C LYS A 16 6.48 12.99 1.66
N ARG A 17 7.13 13.20 2.82
CA ARG A 17 6.72 12.59 4.08
C ARG A 17 5.33 13.05 4.51
N ALA A 18 5.02 14.32 4.34
CA ALA A 18 3.70 14.84 4.65
C ALA A 18 2.61 14.16 3.81
N GLU A 19 2.82 14.04 2.50
CA GLU A 19 1.89 13.36 1.60
C GLU A 19 1.81 11.87 1.90
N LEU A 20 2.96 11.20 2.09
CA LEU A 20 3.02 9.78 2.40
C LEU A 20 2.32 9.46 3.71
N ASN A 21 2.45 10.31 4.73
CA ASN A 21 1.77 10.11 6.00
C ASN A 21 0.24 10.17 5.85
N ARG A 22 -0.27 11.05 4.99
CA ARG A 22 -1.71 11.10 4.68
C ARG A 22 -2.17 9.82 3.99
N VAL A 23 -1.38 9.31 3.05
CA VAL A 23 -1.69 8.04 2.35
C VAL A 23 -1.71 6.88 3.35
N LYS A 24 -0.68 6.78 4.19
CA LYS A 24 -0.61 5.72 5.20
C LYS A 24 -1.77 5.79 6.19
N ALA A 25 -2.13 6.98 6.64
CA ALA A 25 -3.24 7.19 7.56
C ALA A 25 -4.56 6.75 6.92
N HIS A 26 -4.81 7.10 5.66
CA HIS A 26 -6.01 6.68 4.95
C HIS A 26 -6.09 5.15 4.83
N LEU A 27 -4.98 4.53 4.43
CA LEU A 27 -4.94 3.07 4.29
C LEU A 27 -5.21 2.37 5.63
N ARG A 28 -4.66 2.88 6.73
CA ARG A 28 -4.90 2.33 8.07
C ARG A 28 -6.32 2.55 8.55
N GLU A 29 -6.82 3.78 8.45
CA GLU A 29 -8.09 4.18 9.06
C GLU A 29 -9.30 3.82 8.21
N ARG A 30 -9.19 3.90 6.89
CA ARG A 30 -10.30 3.68 5.97
C ARG A 30 -10.30 2.31 5.31
N CYS A 31 -9.14 1.74 5.09
CA CYS A 31 -9.01 0.43 4.45
C CYS A 31 -8.68 -0.70 5.44
N GLY A 32 -8.44 -0.37 6.71
CA GLY A 32 -8.10 -1.37 7.72
C GLY A 32 -6.77 -2.07 7.46
N ALA A 33 -5.83 -1.40 6.79
CA ALA A 33 -4.56 -1.98 6.39
C ALA A 33 -3.48 -1.73 7.43
N THR A 34 -2.50 -2.62 7.46
CA THR A 34 -1.21 -2.39 8.10
C THR A 34 -0.24 -1.95 7.01
N VAL A 35 0.51 -0.88 7.26
CA VAL A 35 1.34 -0.23 6.24
C VAL A 35 2.72 0.10 6.79
N ALA A 36 3.75 -0.20 6.01
CA ALA A 36 5.12 0.20 6.32
C ALA A 36 5.84 0.64 5.04
N GLU A 37 6.65 1.68 5.13
CA GLU A 37 7.56 2.03 4.06
C GLU A 37 8.76 1.09 4.10
N VAL A 38 9.07 0.42 2.98
CA VAL A 38 10.09 -0.64 2.93
C VAL A 38 11.24 -0.30 2.00
N ALA A 39 11.11 0.72 1.15
CA ALA A 39 12.19 1.16 0.27
C ALA A 39 12.02 2.62 -0.12
N HIS A 40 13.11 3.25 -0.53
CA HIS A 40 13.16 4.65 -0.99
C HIS A 40 12.81 5.67 0.10
N GLN A 41 13.13 5.36 1.36
CA GLN A 41 12.83 6.25 2.49
C GLN A 41 13.47 7.63 2.34
N ASP A 42 14.68 7.69 1.77
CA ASP A 42 15.43 8.92 1.60
C ASP A 42 15.28 9.54 0.20
N THR A 43 14.43 8.99 -0.63
CA THR A 43 14.14 9.50 -1.97
C THR A 43 12.84 10.29 -1.93
N TRP A 44 12.88 11.57 -2.33
CA TRP A 44 11.71 12.46 -2.19
C TRP A 44 10.61 12.25 -3.22
N GLN A 45 10.90 11.60 -4.35
CA GLN A 45 9.91 11.38 -5.40
C GLN A 45 9.43 9.93 -5.54
N ARG A 46 9.90 9.04 -4.65
CA ARG A 46 9.54 7.62 -4.71
C ARG A 46 9.36 7.04 -3.32
N SER A 47 8.47 6.08 -3.22
CA SER A 47 8.32 5.26 -2.01
C SER A 47 7.83 3.87 -2.40
N THR A 48 8.23 2.88 -1.63
CA THR A 48 7.65 1.53 -1.72
C THR A 48 7.05 1.17 -0.38
N LEU A 49 5.79 0.80 -0.39
CA LEU A 49 5.06 0.39 0.81
C LEU A 49 4.79 -1.11 0.79
N ALA A 50 4.95 -1.73 1.96
CA ALA A 50 4.33 -3.02 2.22
C ALA A 50 2.95 -2.74 2.83
N VAL A 51 1.91 -3.32 2.25
CA VAL A 51 0.52 -3.12 2.69
C VAL A 51 -0.10 -4.50 2.90
N ALA A 52 -0.60 -4.74 4.11
CA ALA A 52 -1.24 -6.01 4.44
C ALA A 52 -2.69 -5.78 4.85
N VAL A 53 -3.57 -6.62 4.34
CA VAL A 53 -4.97 -6.66 4.73
C VAL A 53 -5.34 -8.10 5.04
N THR A 54 -6.37 -8.28 5.86
CA THR A 54 -6.89 -9.60 6.20
C THR A 54 -8.38 -9.67 5.90
N GLY A 55 -8.89 -10.88 5.78
CA GLY A 55 -10.32 -11.12 5.61
C GLY A 55 -10.67 -12.51 6.13
N GLY A 56 -11.92 -12.69 6.50
CA GLY A 56 -12.42 -13.98 7.00
C GLY A 56 -12.57 -15.05 5.93
N SER A 57 -12.38 -14.69 4.67
CA SER A 57 -12.40 -15.58 3.52
C SER A 57 -11.53 -15.00 2.41
N PRO A 58 -11.10 -15.80 1.41
CA PRO A 58 -10.35 -15.26 0.27
C PRO A 58 -11.09 -14.12 -0.44
N GLY A 59 -12.40 -14.22 -0.61
CA GLY A 59 -13.20 -13.16 -1.25
C GLY A 59 -13.19 -11.86 -0.46
N ARG A 60 -13.32 -11.94 0.85
CA ARG A 60 -13.27 -10.75 1.71
C ARG A 60 -11.88 -10.12 1.73
N CYS A 61 -10.84 -10.94 1.69
CA CYS A 61 -9.46 -10.46 1.59
C CYS A 61 -9.23 -9.73 0.28
N GLU A 62 -9.73 -10.27 -0.82
CA GLU A 62 -9.66 -9.63 -2.13
C GLU A 62 -10.43 -8.31 -2.17
N ASP A 63 -11.61 -8.25 -1.56
CA ASP A 63 -12.40 -7.02 -1.45
C ASP A 63 -11.63 -5.94 -0.69
N ALA A 64 -10.97 -6.31 0.40
CA ALA A 64 -10.14 -5.39 1.17
C ALA A 64 -8.96 -4.87 0.35
N ALA A 65 -8.31 -5.75 -0.40
CA ALA A 65 -7.22 -5.37 -1.29
C ALA A 65 -7.71 -4.47 -2.44
N ASP A 66 -8.89 -4.74 -2.98
CA ASP A 66 -9.51 -3.89 -4.01
C ASP A 66 -9.81 -2.49 -3.49
N ASN A 67 -10.23 -2.36 -2.24
CA ASN A 67 -10.45 -1.05 -1.61
C ASN A 67 -9.15 -0.24 -1.52
N VAL A 68 -8.05 -0.89 -1.13
CA VAL A 68 -6.73 -0.26 -1.13
C VAL A 68 -6.36 0.21 -2.54
N ARG A 69 -6.51 -0.65 -3.53
CA ARG A 69 -6.17 -0.34 -4.92
C ARG A 69 -7.00 0.82 -5.45
N ARG A 70 -8.29 0.83 -5.16
CA ARG A 70 -9.21 1.87 -5.62
C ARG A 70 -8.83 3.24 -5.07
N TYR A 71 -8.49 3.30 -3.79
CA TYR A 71 -8.00 4.54 -3.18
C TYR A 71 -6.70 5.01 -3.85
N LEU A 72 -5.74 4.10 -4.02
CA LEU A 72 -4.44 4.46 -4.61
C LEU A 72 -4.60 4.95 -6.05
N ASP A 73 -5.44 4.30 -6.85
CA ASP A 73 -5.69 4.73 -8.23
C ASP A 73 -6.32 6.11 -8.29
N SER A 74 -7.20 6.45 -7.36
CA SER A 74 -7.85 7.77 -7.32
C SER A 74 -6.90 8.86 -6.80
N HIS A 75 -6.01 8.51 -5.87
CA HIS A 75 -5.07 9.48 -5.28
C HIS A 75 -3.84 9.72 -6.16
N PHE A 76 -3.45 8.75 -6.96
CA PHE A 76 -2.28 8.82 -7.85
C PHE A 76 -2.70 8.64 -9.31
N PRO A 77 -3.21 9.71 -9.96
CA PRO A 77 -3.75 9.61 -11.33
C PRO A 77 -2.69 9.25 -12.37
N GLN A 78 -1.40 9.44 -12.07
CA GLN A 78 -0.31 9.02 -12.96
C GLN A 78 -0.12 7.49 -12.98
N GLY A 79 -0.81 6.78 -12.08
CA GLY A 79 -0.70 5.34 -11.95
C GLY A 79 0.13 4.90 -10.75
N VAL A 80 -0.17 3.70 -10.31
CA VAL A 80 0.49 3.05 -9.18
C VAL A 80 0.81 1.62 -9.60
N ARG A 81 2.04 1.18 -9.33
CA ARG A 81 2.38 -0.23 -9.55
C ARG A 81 2.15 -1.00 -8.26
N VAL A 82 1.32 -2.04 -8.32
CA VAL A 82 0.97 -2.87 -7.17
C VAL A 82 1.28 -4.33 -7.49
N GLU A 83 2.03 -4.96 -6.60
CA GLU A 83 2.23 -6.40 -6.62
C GLU A 83 1.38 -6.98 -5.50
N ARG A 84 0.46 -7.89 -5.85
CA ARG A 84 -0.51 -8.45 -4.92
C ARG A 84 -0.28 -9.95 -4.75
N ARG A 85 -0.34 -10.43 -3.50
CA ARG A 85 -0.41 -11.84 -3.16
C ARG A 85 -1.55 -12.03 -2.16
N VAL A 86 -2.35 -13.06 -2.38
CA VAL A 86 -3.36 -13.51 -1.43
C VAL A 86 -2.98 -14.91 -0.98
N ALA A 87 -2.97 -15.12 0.33
CA ALA A 87 -2.59 -16.41 0.91
C ALA A 87 -3.60 -16.83 1.96
N SER A 88 -3.94 -18.12 1.98
CA SER A 88 -4.73 -18.73 3.03
C SER A 88 -3.81 -19.20 4.18
N TRP A 89 -4.40 -19.56 5.31
CA TRP A 89 -3.64 -20.16 6.40
C TRP A 89 -2.87 -21.40 5.95
N ASN A 90 -3.48 -22.25 5.12
CA ASN A 90 -2.84 -23.45 4.61
C ASN A 90 -1.63 -23.11 3.75
N ASP A 91 -1.72 -22.06 2.91
CA ASP A 91 -0.59 -21.60 2.12
C ASP A 91 0.57 -21.16 3.01
N LEU A 92 0.26 -20.42 4.11
CA LEU A 92 1.26 -19.95 5.05
C LEU A 92 1.92 -21.10 5.80
N GLU A 93 1.16 -22.13 6.18
CA GLU A 93 1.72 -23.31 6.84
C GLU A 93 2.69 -24.07 5.94
N SER A 94 2.43 -24.14 4.64
CA SER A 94 3.28 -24.87 3.69
C SER A 94 4.62 -24.17 3.44
N LEU A 95 4.79 -22.92 3.92
CA LEU A 95 6.04 -22.17 3.81
C LEU A 95 7.05 -22.53 4.91
N ARG A 96 6.69 -23.34 5.88
CA ARG A 96 7.56 -23.74 7.00
C ARG A 96 8.60 -24.75 6.57
#